data_8be453f537cc3056234d77cc5323af7d
#
_entry.id   8be453f537cc3056234d77cc5323af7d
#
_cell.length_a   1.000
_cell.length_b   1.000
_cell.length_c   1.000
_cell.angle_alpha   90.00
_cell.angle_beta   90.00
_cell.angle_gamma   90.00
#
_symmetry.space_group_name_H-M   'P 1'
#
loop_
_entity.id
_entity.type
_entity.pdbx_description
1 polymer ?
#
loop_
_entity_poly.entity_id
_entity_poly.type
_entity_poly.pdbx_seq_one_letter_code
_entity_poly.pdbx_strand_id
1 'polypeptide(L)'
;MNTRSSTRSISLSLIVILSGLLLLTGCSPTAEPKGIWGKLWKIEVGPDYKRPDPVPVEEFRSQIGPAESASLADLPWWGFFRDPRLQQLVAEALARNYDLKLAVARVDQARSLVWVAASPFYPQAGYQVFAGREKTFVPLENAGGNLTFNAFGALLNATWEIDIWGRIRRSTEAARANLFAQEDVRRGVMLTLVSDVATGYFRLLELDRELAIAQDSSKTYKETLDLFTQRFQFGRDSKLPVERAQAAYDSSIANIAALRRAIVQQENALSILLGVYPKDIERGIELTLQSMPNAPVGLTTDLLRRRPDIMQAEQTMIGANAEIGVAVANFFPRIGLTALYGGQSPNIGDVFDSSFSIWNIAGGFAGPLFQGGRLLESYYAQQAFWSGTIAQYKQTILVAFQEVSDALIAQQTLVDQRVALTHQVGALRESVDLSLLRYRAGRASYFEVLEAEQLLFPAEDAVAQTQRDQLLAVVDLYKALGGGWNLSDAEWNHPK
;
A
#
# COMPACT_ATOMS: atom_id res chain seq x y z
N MET A 1 -68.28 -26.31 -26.41
CA MET A 1 -67.67 -27.25 -25.41
C MET A 1 -66.24 -27.50 -25.76
N ASN A 2 -65.35 -27.36 -24.80
CA ASN A 2 -63.89 -27.64 -24.77
C ASN A 2 -62.98 -26.63 -25.43
N THR A 3 -62.70 -25.61 -24.64
CA THR A 3 -61.45 -24.83 -24.66
C THR A 3 -60.78 -24.98 -23.31
N ARG A 4 -59.89 -25.97 -23.10
CA ARG A 4 -58.99 -26.07 -21.95
C ARG A 4 -57.91 -27.14 -22.21
N SER A 5 -56.75 -26.79 -22.75
CA SER A 5 -55.50 -27.57 -22.48
C SER A 5 -54.18 -27.00 -23.02
N SER A 6 -54.05 -25.69 -23.39
CA SER A 6 -52.75 -25.21 -23.94
C SER A 6 -51.88 -24.39 -23.00
N THR A 7 -52.34 -24.06 -21.80
CA THR A 7 -51.64 -23.17 -20.87
C THR A 7 -50.72 -23.88 -19.86
N ARG A 8 -50.69 -25.21 -19.81
CA ARG A 8 -49.86 -25.98 -18.83
C ARG A 8 -48.48 -26.43 -19.34
N SER A 9 -48.25 -26.46 -20.66
CA SER A 9 -46.93 -26.93 -21.19
C SER A 9 -45.85 -25.86 -21.19
N ILE A 10 -46.20 -24.57 -21.28
CA ILE A 10 -45.24 -23.47 -21.32
C ILE A 10 -44.61 -23.21 -19.94
N SER A 11 -45.37 -23.41 -18.86
CA SER A 11 -44.86 -23.20 -17.50
C SER A 11 -43.86 -24.29 -17.03
N LEU A 12 -43.98 -25.53 -17.53
CA LEU A 12 -43.06 -26.61 -17.15
C LEU A 12 -41.69 -26.47 -17.84
N SER A 13 -41.66 -26.02 -19.10
CA SER A 13 -40.39 -25.84 -19.85
C SER A 13 -39.56 -24.66 -19.32
N LEU A 14 -40.21 -23.57 -18.87
CA LEU A 14 -39.52 -22.44 -18.27
C LEU A 14 -38.95 -22.78 -16.88
N ILE A 15 -39.64 -23.61 -16.09
CA ILE A 15 -39.20 -24.07 -14.78
C ILE A 15 -38.00 -25.03 -14.88
N VAL A 16 -37.98 -25.90 -15.92
CA VAL A 16 -36.83 -26.80 -16.15
C VAL A 16 -35.59 -26.06 -16.61
N ILE A 17 -35.75 -25.00 -17.41
CA ILE A 17 -34.59 -24.16 -17.82
C ILE A 17 -34.08 -23.31 -16.64
N LEU A 18 -34.98 -22.74 -15.83
CA LEU A 18 -34.58 -21.98 -14.63
C LEU A 18 -33.98 -22.87 -13.53
N SER A 19 -34.47 -24.11 -13.33
CA SER A 19 -33.90 -25.06 -12.39
C SER A 19 -32.57 -25.63 -12.87
N GLY A 20 -32.33 -25.76 -14.17
CA GLY A 20 -31.04 -26.12 -14.75
C GLY A 20 -29.96 -25.03 -14.54
N LEU A 21 -30.35 -23.74 -14.61
CA LEU A 21 -29.43 -22.63 -14.31
C LEU A 21 -29.06 -22.51 -12.81
N LEU A 22 -29.98 -22.87 -11.92
CA LEU A 22 -29.75 -22.85 -10.46
C LEU A 22 -28.86 -23.98 -9.96
N LEU A 23 -28.73 -25.08 -10.71
CA LEU A 23 -27.82 -26.19 -10.36
C LEU A 23 -26.33 -25.94 -10.75
N LEU A 24 -26.03 -24.90 -11.54
CA LEU A 24 -24.68 -24.54 -11.92
C LEU A 24 -23.95 -23.64 -10.88
N THR A 25 -24.66 -23.16 -9.87
CA THR A 25 -24.07 -22.28 -8.83
C THR A 25 -23.30 -23.03 -7.73
N GLY A 26 -23.21 -24.36 -7.80
CA GLY A 26 -22.52 -25.19 -6.81
C GLY A 26 -21.15 -25.74 -7.20
N CYS A 27 -20.64 -25.45 -8.41
CA CYS A 27 -19.30 -25.91 -8.81
C CYS A 27 -18.22 -24.94 -8.33
N SER A 28 -17.51 -25.33 -7.27
CA SER A 28 -16.27 -24.69 -6.86
C SER A 28 -15.25 -24.75 -8.02
N PRO A 29 -14.55 -23.65 -8.37
CA PRO A 29 -13.60 -23.61 -9.48
C PRO A 29 -12.31 -24.41 -9.23
N THR A 30 -12.25 -25.20 -8.16
CA THR A 30 -11.06 -25.99 -7.76
C THR A 30 -11.09 -27.47 -8.14
N ALA A 31 -12.16 -27.97 -8.73
CA ALA A 31 -12.25 -29.37 -9.13
C ALA A 31 -11.61 -29.60 -10.51
N GLU A 32 -10.45 -30.24 -10.57
CA GLU A 32 -9.85 -30.70 -11.83
C GLU A 32 -10.77 -31.72 -12.54
N PRO A 33 -11.13 -31.50 -13.83
CA PRO A 33 -11.91 -32.47 -14.57
C PRO A 33 -11.13 -33.76 -14.79
N LYS A 34 -11.76 -34.90 -14.53
CA LYS A 34 -11.16 -36.26 -14.71
C LYS A 34 -11.36 -36.76 -16.15
N GLY A 35 -10.41 -37.53 -16.68
CA GLY A 35 -10.51 -38.17 -17.99
C GLY A 35 -9.81 -37.43 -19.14
N ILE A 36 -10.30 -37.62 -20.39
CA ILE A 36 -9.75 -36.99 -21.60
C ILE A 36 -9.82 -35.45 -21.50
N TRP A 37 -10.88 -34.93 -20.92
CA TRP A 37 -11.04 -33.50 -20.63
C TRP A 37 -9.98 -32.98 -19.64
N GLY A 38 -9.56 -33.77 -18.66
CA GLY A 38 -8.47 -33.42 -17.75
C GLY A 38 -7.09 -33.34 -18.43
N LYS A 39 -6.88 -34.09 -19.52
CA LYS A 39 -5.66 -34.01 -20.34
C LYS A 39 -5.65 -32.80 -21.25
N LEU A 40 -6.77 -32.49 -21.88
CA LEU A 40 -6.94 -31.27 -22.71
C LEU A 40 -6.87 -30.00 -21.86
N TRP A 41 -7.35 -30.08 -20.62
CA TRP A 41 -7.26 -28.96 -19.66
C TRP A 41 -5.85 -28.65 -19.18
N LYS A 42 -4.87 -29.55 -19.43
CA LYS A 42 -3.46 -29.34 -19.10
C LYS A 42 -2.64 -28.68 -20.20
N ILE A 43 -3.23 -28.47 -21.39
CA ILE A 43 -2.55 -27.71 -22.45
C ILE A 43 -2.64 -26.24 -22.10
N GLU A 44 -1.55 -25.69 -21.58
CA GLU A 44 -1.41 -24.30 -21.24
C GLU A 44 -0.21 -23.75 -21.99
N VAL A 45 -0.43 -22.71 -22.81
CA VAL A 45 0.63 -22.12 -23.61
C VAL A 45 1.28 -20.94 -22.90
N GLY A 46 2.52 -20.65 -23.26
CA GLY A 46 3.32 -19.59 -22.68
C GLY A 46 4.30 -20.12 -21.60
N PRO A 47 5.17 -19.27 -21.09
CA PRO A 47 6.16 -19.64 -20.09
C PRO A 47 5.53 -19.77 -18.70
N ASP A 48 5.95 -20.78 -17.94
CA ASP A 48 5.64 -20.87 -16.51
C ASP A 48 6.55 -19.93 -15.72
N TYR A 49 5.99 -19.31 -14.68
CA TYR A 49 6.76 -18.47 -13.80
C TYR A 49 7.87 -19.27 -13.09
N LYS A 50 9.06 -18.68 -13.07
CA LYS A 50 10.19 -19.14 -12.25
C LYS A 50 10.75 -17.95 -11.51
N ARG A 51 10.86 -18.11 -10.18
CA ARG A 51 11.48 -17.06 -9.35
C ARG A 51 12.92 -16.84 -9.81
N PRO A 52 13.34 -15.60 -10.07
CA PRO A 52 14.75 -15.30 -10.29
C PRO A 52 15.59 -15.69 -9.07
N ASP A 53 16.79 -16.20 -9.31
CA ASP A 53 17.71 -16.50 -8.22
C ASP A 53 18.02 -15.25 -7.42
N PRO A 54 17.88 -15.30 -6.08
CA PRO A 54 18.24 -14.16 -5.24
C PRO A 54 19.75 -13.92 -5.34
N VAL A 55 20.15 -12.64 -5.30
CA VAL A 55 21.57 -12.29 -5.17
C VAL A 55 22.04 -12.82 -3.80
N PRO A 56 23.07 -13.68 -3.75
CA PRO A 56 23.55 -14.22 -2.49
C PRO A 56 24.25 -13.08 -1.71
N VAL A 57 23.60 -12.58 -0.67
CA VAL A 57 24.17 -11.66 0.30
C VAL A 57 24.14 -12.37 1.65
N GLU A 58 25.30 -12.69 2.18
CA GLU A 58 25.42 -13.48 3.43
C GLU A 58 25.15 -12.62 4.66
N GLU A 59 25.59 -11.35 4.65
CA GLU A 59 25.50 -10.42 5.79
C GLU A 59 25.07 -9.02 5.35
N PHE A 60 24.35 -8.29 6.21
CA PHE A 60 24.10 -6.87 5.99
C PHE A 60 25.36 -6.06 6.20
N ARG A 61 25.56 -5.04 5.37
CA ARG A 61 26.60 -4.05 5.63
C ARG A 61 26.32 -3.37 6.98
N SER A 62 27.37 -3.19 7.78
CA SER A 62 27.31 -2.61 9.12
C SER A 62 26.59 -3.49 10.18
N GLN A 63 26.37 -4.77 9.91
CA GLN A 63 25.89 -5.71 10.91
C GLN A 63 26.98 -5.97 11.95
N ILE A 64 26.63 -5.91 13.25
CA ILE A 64 27.52 -6.30 14.35
C ILE A 64 27.09 -7.68 14.84
N GLY A 65 28.04 -8.62 14.85
CA GLY A 65 27.82 -10.01 15.28
C GLY A 65 27.26 -10.93 14.20
N PRO A 66 27.16 -12.24 14.49
CA PRO A 66 26.67 -13.22 13.55
C PRO A 66 25.19 -13.01 13.23
N ALA A 67 24.78 -13.43 12.04
CA ALA A 67 23.37 -13.46 11.67
C ALA A 67 22.61 -14.47 12.55
N GLU A 68 21.60 -14.01 13.26
CA GLU A 68 20.74 -14.85 14.10
C GLU A 68 19.41 -15.15 13.39
N SER A 69 18.75 -16.24 13.74
CA SER A 69 17.44 -16.58 13.19
C SER A 69 16.32 -15.71 13.75
N ALA A 70 16.48 -15.16 14.95
CA ALA A 70 15.56 -14.22 15.57
C ALA A 70 15.71 -12.83 14.95
N SER A 71 14.63 -12.09 14.81
CA SER A 71 14.63 -10.76 14.21
C SER A 71 13.75 -9.79 15.01
N LEU A 72 14.15 -8.54 15.04
CA LEU A 72 13.32 -7.43 15.54
C LEU A 72 11.93 -7.41 14.88
N ALA A 73 11.85 -7.79 13.60
CA ALA A 73 10.61 -7.89 12.84
C ALA A 73 9.63 -8.96 13.33
N ASP A 74 10.09 -9.92 14.16
CA ASP A 74 9.24 -10.96 14.73
C ASP A 74 8.37 -10.45 15.89
N LEU A 75 8.73 -9.27 16.45
CA LEU A 75 7.95 -8.64 17.51
C LEU A 75 6.70 -7.98 16.93
N PRO A 76 5.53 -8.15 17.58
CA PRO A 76 4.37 -7.35 17.24
C PRO A 76 4.60 -5.89 17.63
N TRP A 77 3.99 -4.95 16.89
CA TRP A 77 4.21 -3.52 17.09
C TRP A 77 3.90 -3.06 18.53
N TRP A 78 2.92 -3.66 19.21
CA TRP A 78 2.61 -3.34 20.61
C TRP A 78 3.64 -3.91 21.61
N GLY A 79 4.37 -4.93 21.25
CA GLY A 79 5.51 -5.43 22.04
C GLY A 79 6.79 -4.62 21.77
N PHE A 80 6.85 -3.94 20.61
CA PHE A 80 7.95 -3.12 20.20
C PHE A 80 7.93 -1.73 20.85
N PHE A 81 6.78 -1.04 20.85
CA PHE A 81 6.61 0.25 21.51
C PHE A 81 6.21 0.07 22.98
N ARG A 82 7.00 0.63 23.92
CA ARG A 82 6.74 0.52 25.35
C ARG A 82 5.89 1.64 25.92
N ASP A 83 5.65 2.72 25.15
CA ASP A 83 4.79 3.83 25.55
C ASP A 83 3.32 3.47 25.30
N PRO A 84 2.48 3.36 26.36
CA PRO A 84 1.07 3.02 26.22
C PRO A 84 0.29 4.04 25.38
N ARG A 85 0.72 5.32 25.42
CA ARG A 85 0.06 6.35 24.64
C ARG A 85 0.35 6.17 23.14
N LEU A 86 1.60 5.90 22.78
CA LEU A 86 1.96 5.57 21.40
C LEU A 86 1.19 4.34 20.90
N GLN A 87 1.08 3.29 21.73
CA GLN A 87 0.29 2.10 21.37
C GLN A 87 -1.17 2.45 21.06
N GLN A 88 -1.79 3.31 21.86
CA GLN A 88 -3.17 3.77 21.63
C GLN A 88 -3.30 4.57 20.32
N LEU A 89 -2.34 5.47 20.03
CA LEU A 89 -2.32 6.24 18.79
C LEU A 89 -2.18 5.35 17.56
N VAL A 90 -1.29 4.35 17.61
CA VAL A 90 -1.14 3.37 16.53
C VAL A 90 -2.42 2.56 16.34
N ALA A 91 -3.05 2.08 17.41
CA ALA A 91 -4.31 1.35 17.32
C ALA A 91 -5.44 2.23 16.74
N GLU A 92 -5.54 3.51 17.14
CA GLU A 92 -6.51 4.45 16.58
C GLU A 92 -6.27 4.70 15.09
N ALA A 93 -5.00 4.86 14.68
CA ALA A 93 -4.63 5.04 13.29
C ALA A 93 -5.03 3.81 12.44
N LEU A 94 -4.67 2.61 12.87
CA LEU A 94 -5.02 1.37 12.16
C LEU A 94 -6.54 1.19 12.00
N ALA A 95 -7.32 1.64 12.98
CA ALA A 95 -8.78 1.54 12.92
C ALA A 95 -9.44 2.61 12.01
N ARG A 96 -8.84 3.80 11.88
CA ARG A 96 -9.53 4.96 11.29
C ARG A 96 -8.87 5.57 10.07
N ASN A 97 -7.57 5.32 9.82
CA ASN A 97 -6.83 5.94 8.74
C ASN A 97 -7.48 5.71 7.38
N TYR A 98 -7.54 6.75 6.55
CA TYR A 98 -8.20 6.69 5.24
C TYR A 98 -7.34 6.05 4.16
N ASP A 99 -6.01 6.13 4.23
CA ASP A 99 -5.12 5.45 3.27
C ASP A 99 -5.21 3.94 3.43
N LEU A 100 -5.32 3.46 4.68
CA LEU A 100 -5.56 2.05 4.95
C LEU A 100 -6.95 1.59 4.45
N LYS A 101 -8.00 2.39 4.65
CA LYS A 101 -9.33 2.11 4.10
C LYS A 101 -9.31 2.05 2.56
N LEU A 102 -8.55 2.95 1.93
CA LEU A 102 -8.36 2.93 0.47
C LEU A 102 -7.64 1.65 0.03
N ALA A 103 -6.60 1.23 0.75
CA ALA A 103 -5.88 -0.02 0.45
C ALA A 103 -6.81 -1.24 0.57
N VAL A 104 -7.64 -1.32 1.62
CA VAL A 104 -8.67 -2.37 1.78
C VAL A 104 -9.65 -2.38 0.59
N ALA A 105 -10.17 -1.22 0.20
CA ALA A 105 -11.08 -1.11 -0.94
C ALA A 105 -10.43 -1.58 -2.26
N ARG A 106 -9.13 -1.34 -2.45
CA ARG A 106 -8.36 -1.83 -3.62
C ARG A 106 -8.23 -3.35 -3.61
N VAL A 107 -8.04 -3.96 -2.44
CA VAL A 107 -8.04 -5.43 -2.31
C VAL A 107 -9.41 -6.00 -2.70
N ASP A 108 -10.51 -5.42 -2.22
CA ASP A 108 -11.87 -5.87 -2.56
C ASP A 108 -12.19 -5.68 -4.05
N GLN A 109 -11.72 -4.59 -4.65
CA GLN A 109 -11.77 -4.36 -6.10
C GLN A 109 -11.01 -5.46 -6.86
N ALA A 110 -9.75 -5.73 -6.47
CA ALA A 110 -8.93 -6.75 -7.11
C ALA A 110 -9.55 -8.15 -6.96
N ARG A 111 -10.13 -8.47 -5.80
CA ARG A 111 -10.87 -9.72 -5.57
C ARG A 111 -12.05 -9.88 -6.53
N SER A 112 -12.80 -8.80 -6.76
CA SER A 112 -13.91 -8.79 -7.74
C SER A 112 -13.40 -8.95 -9.16
N LEU A 113 -12.27 -8.35 -9.52
CA LEU A 113 -11.65 -8.48 -10.84
C LEU A 113 -11.16 -9.91 -11.13
N VAL A 114 -10.76 -10.69 -10.11
CA VAL A 114 -10.49 -12.13 -10.30
C VAL A 114 -11.73 -12.87 -10.82
N TRP A 115 -12.91 -12.59 -10.28
CA TRP A 115 -14.15 -13.17 -10.76
C TRP A 115 -14.53 -12.69 -12.17
N VAL A 116 -14.26 -11.42 -12.49
CA VAL A 116 -14.43 -10.90 -13.87
C VAL A 116 -13.55 -11.66 -14.84
N ALA A 117 -12.25 -11.85 -14.50
CA ALA A 117 -11.32 -12.60 -15.34
C ALA A 117 -11.70 -14.09 -15.47
N ALA A 118 -12.28 -14.68 -14.42
CA ALA A 118 -12.73 -16.06 -14.39
C ALA A 118 -14.12 -16.26 -15.02
N SER A 119 -14.92 -15.20 -15.22
CA SER A 119 -16.28 -15.33 -15.73
C SER A 119 -16.38 -16.04 -17.09
N PRO A 120 -15.40 -15.94 -18.04
CA PRO A 120 -15.49 -16.66 -19.29
C PRO A 120 -15.32 -18.20 -19.18
N PHE A 121 -14.97 -18.73 -18.01
CA PHE A 121 -15.06 -20.17 -17.76
C PHE A 121 -16.50 -20.71 -17.82
N TYR A 122 -17.48 -19.85 -17.64
CA TYR A 122 -18.90 -20.18 -17.64
C TYR A 122 -19.58 -19.70 -18.91
N PRO A 123 -20.65 -20.40 -19.37
CA PRO A 123 -21.46 -19.91 -20.45
C PRO A 123 -22.02 -18.51 -20.15
N GLN A 124 -21.92 -17.61 -21.13
CA GLN A 124 -22.50 -16.27 -21.04
C GLN A 124 -23.89 -16.31 -21.70
N ALA A 125 -24.93 -15.98 -20.96
CA ALA A 125 -26.31 -15.95 -21.46
C ALA A 125 -26.78 -14.50 -21.65
N GLY A 126 -27.48 -14.26 -22.76
CA GLY A 126 -28.02 -12.96 -23.09
C GLY A 126 -29.42 -13.09 -23.73
N TYR A 127 -30.05 -11.97 -23.93
CA TYR A 127 -31.29 -11.92 -24.68
C TYR A 127 -31.22 -10.82 -25.74
N GLN A 128 -31.97 -11.00 -26.82
CA GLN A 128 -32.12 -10.03 -27.88
C GLN A 128 -33.58 -9.91 -28.25
N VAL A 129 -34.14 -8.71 -28.19
CA VAL A 129 -35.47 -8.40 -28.68
C VAL A 129 -35.30 -7.36 -29.76
N PHE A 130 -35.94 -7.60 -30.91
CA PHE A 130 -35.88 -6.67 -32.01
C PHE A 130 -37.24 -6.53 -32.71
N ALA A 131 -37.44 -5.35 -33.26
CA ALA A 131 -38.58 -5.01 -34.11
C ALA A 131 -38.05 -4.19 -35.27
N GLY A 132 -38.28 -4.63 -36.48
CA GLY A 132 -37.78 -3.98 -37.67
C GLY A 132 -38.69 -4.17 -38.87
N ARG A 133 -38.54 -3.33 -39.88
CA ARG A 133 -39.08 -3.50 -41.22
C ARG A 133 -37.94 -3.41 -42.20
N GLU A 134 -37.77 -4.50 -42.95
CA GLU A 134 -36.63 -4.64 -43.87
C GLU A 134 -37.13 -4.77 -45.30
N LYS A 135 -36.41 -4.18 -46.22
CA LYS A 135 -36.56 -4.38 -47.66
C LYS A 135 -35.29 -5.00 -48.20
N THR A 136 -35.36 -6.26 -48.60
CA THR A 136 -34.21 -6.99 -49.15
C THR A 136 -34.51 -7.44 -50.57
N PHE A 137 -33.45 -7.59 -51.37
CA PHE A 137 -33.56 -8.21 -52.69
C PHE A 137 -33.39 -9.72 -52.53
N VAL A 138 -34.41 -10.47 -52.97
CA VAL A 138 -34.37 -11.94 -52.98
C VAL A 138 -34.18 -12.40 -54.42
N PRO A 139 -33.09 -13.06 -54.76
CA PRO A 139 -32.87 -13.67 -56.07
C PRO A 139 -33.76 -14.90 -56.16
N LEU A 140 -34.76 -14.89 -57.02
CA LEU A 140 -35.56 -16.05 -57.41
C LEU A 140 -35.07 -16.59 -58.74
N GLU A 141 -35.11 -17.90 -58.97
CA GLU A 141 -34.55 -18.60 -60.12
C GLU A 141 -34.93 -18.02 -61.51
N ASN A 142 -36.05 -17.28 -61.62
CA ASN A 142 -36.51 -16.69 -62.87
C ASN A 142 -36.90 -15.19 -62.80
N ALA A 143 -36.91 -14.56 -61.63
CA ALA A 143 -37.17 -13.13 -61.47
C ALA A 143 -36.83 -12.67 -60.07
N GLY A 144 -35.68 -11.97 -59.88
CA GLY A 144 -35.37 -11.30 -58.61
C GLY A 144 -36.32 -10.16 -58.27
N GLY A 145 -36.74 -10.04 -57.02
CA GLY A 145 -37.63 -8.98 -56.59
C GLY A 145 -37.29 -8.43 -55.22
N ASN A 146 -37.70 -7.17 -54.99
CA ASN A 146 -37.59 -6.56 -53.67
C ASN A 146 -38.74 -7.11 -52.77
N LEU A 147 -38.39 -7.78 -51.69
CA LEU A 147 -39.31 -8.19 -50.64
C LEU A 147 -39.22 -7.21 -49.46
N THR A 148 -40.38 -6.70 -49.03
CA THR A 148 -40.46 -5.89 -47.81
C THR A 148 -41.25 -6.69 -46.78
N PHE A 149 -40.64 -6.94 -45.62
CA PHE A 149 -41.28 -7.67 -44.54
C PHE A 149 -40.98 -7.01 -43.19
N ASN A 150 -41.81 -7.28 -42.21
CA ASN A 150 -41.53 -6.92 -40.84
C ASN A 150 -40.80 -8.10 -40.19
N ALA A 151 -39.89 -7.78 -39.24
CA ALA A 151 -39.19 -8.78 -38.47
C ALA A 151 -39.33 -8.42 -36.97
N PHE A 152 -40.02 -9.25 -36.24
CA PHE A 152 -40.12 -9.16 -34.78
C PHE A 152 -39.49 -10.42 -34.20
N GLY A 153 -38.67 -10.26 -33.17
CA GLY A 153 -38.04 -11.42 -32.54
C GLY A 153 -37.74 -11.22 -31.08
N ALA A 154 -37.79 -12.32 -30.35
CA ALA A 154 -37.34 -12.42 -28.96
C ALA A 154 -36.50 -13.69 -28.83
N LEU A 155 -35.23 -13.53 -28.64
CA LEU A 155 -34.21 -14.59 -28.67
C LEU A 155 -33.43 -14.62 -27.37
N LEU A 156 -33.18 -15.81 -26.86
CA LEU A 156 -32.18 -16.09 -25.84
C LEU A 156 -30.94 -16.64 -26.54
N ASN A 157 -29.79 -16.15 -26.17
CA ASN A 157 -28.52 -16.64 -26.69
C ASN A 157 -27.60 -17.03 -25.56
N ALA A 158 -26.79 -18.06 -25.78
CA ALA A 158 -25.70 -18.44 -24.90
C ALA A 158 -24.43 -18.62 -25.72
N THR A 159 -23.31 -18.15 -25.18
CA THR A 159 -21.98 -18.31 -25.78
C THR A 159 -21.01 -18.83 -24.71
N TRP A 160 -20.14 -19.72 -25.10
CA TRP A 160 -19.14 -20.28 -24.21
C TRP A 160 -17.85 -20.57 -24.96
N GLU A 161 -16.71 -20.08 -24.42
CA GLU A 161 -15.36 -20.38 -24.93
C GLU A 161 -14.78 -21.56 -24.16
N ILE A 162 -14.34 -22.59 -24.88
CA ILE A 162 -13.62 -23.72 -24.28
C ILE A 162 -12.16 -23.34 -24.23
N ASP A 163 -11.60 -23.19 -23.02
CA ASP A 163 -10.24 -22.74 -22.76
C ASP A 163 -9.19 -23.85 -22.95
N ILE A 164 -8.99 -24.32 -24.18
CA ILE A 164 -8.00 -25.36 -24.48
C ILE A 164 -6.59 -24.84 -24.31
N TRP A 165 -6.32 -23.62 -24.80
CA TRP A 165 -4.99 -23.05 -24.83
C TRP A 165 -4.57 -22.34 -23.54
N GLY A 166 -5.46 -22.25 -22.57
CA GLY A 166 -5.20 -21.62 -21.28
C GLY A 166 -5.31 -20.09 -21.25
N ARG A 167 -5.91 -19.47 -22.24
CA ARG A 167 -6.08 -18.02 -22.29
C ARG A 167 -6.83 -17.48 -21.06
N ILE A 168 -7.94 -18.11 -20.71
CA ILE A 168 -8.77 -17.70 -19.56
C ILE A 168 -8.06 -18.07 -18.25
N ARG A 169 -7.40 -19.21 -18.19
CA ARG A 169 -6.58 -19.64 -17.04
C ARG A 169 -5.46 -18.63 -16.76
N ARG A 170 -4.66 -18.28 -17.78
CA ARG A 170 -3.57 -17.31 -17.65
C ARG A 170 -4.07 -15.90 -17.29
N SER A 171 -5.20 -15.46 -17.88
CA SER A 171 -5.81 -14.18 -17.49
C SER A 171 -6.30 -14.19 -16.03
N THR A 172 -6.86 -15.32 -15.57
CA THR A 172 -7.28 -15.48 -14.17
C THR A 172 -6.06 -15.56 -13.22
N GLU A 173 -4.98 -16.22 -13.64
CA GLU A 173 -3.70 -16.24 -12.92
C GLU A 173 -3.13 -14.83 -12.76
N ALA A 174 -3.10 -14.05 -13.83
CA ALA A 174 -2.67 -12.64 -13.78
C ALA A 174 -3.53 -11.81 -12.81
N ALA A 175 -4.87 -11.99 -12.86
CA ALA A 175 -5.77 -11.29 -11.95
C ALA A 175 -5.59 -11.72 -10.48
N ARG A 176 -5.30 -13.01 -10.20
CA ARG A 176 -4.98 -13.51 -8.85
C ARG A 176 -3.65 -12.95 -8.34
N ALA A 177 -2.63 -12.92 -9.19
CA ALA A 177 -1.36 -12.31 -8.83
C ALA A 177 -1.54 -10.81 -8.50
N ASN A 178 -2.36 -10.09 -9.26
CA ASN A 178 -2.70 -8.71 -8.93
C ASN A 178 -3.46 -8.59 -7.58
N LEU A 179 -4.37 -9.51 -7.26
CA LEU A 179 -5.04 -9.54 -5.95
C LEU A 179 -4.00 -9.69 -4.82
N PHE A 180 -3.07 -10.66 -4.93
CA PHE A 180 -2.02 -10.85 -3.93
C PHE A 180 -1.09 -9.65 -3.83
N ALA A 181 -0.75 -9.02 -4.97
CA ALA A 181 0.00 -7.76 -4.97
C ALA A 181 -0.72 -6.65 -4.18
N GLN A 182 -2.05 -6.51 -4.32
CA GLN A 182 -2.82 -5.53 -3.55
C GLN A 182 -2.93 -5.88 -2.06
N GLU A 183 -2.96 -7.17 -1.69
CA GLU A 183 -2.89 -7.61 -0.30
C GLU A 183 -1.54 -7.24 0.34
N ASP A 184 -0.44 -7.40 -0.40
CA ASP A 184 0.89 -7.00 0.05
C ASP A 184 1.03 -5.47 0.13
N VAL A 185 0.47 -4.70 -0.83
CA VAL A 185 0.37 -3.23 -0.74
C VAL A 185 -0.35 -2.82 0.54
N ARG A 186 -1.47 -3.45 0.88
CA ARG A 186 -2.21 -3.16 2.11
C ARG A 186 -1.35 -3.39 3.36
N ARG A 187 -0.60 -4.51 3.42
CA ARG A 187 0.34 -4.79 4.52
C ARG A 187 1.43 -3.73 4.61
N GLY A 188 1.98 -3.32 3.46
CA GLY A 188 2.95 -2.23 3.38
C GLY A 188 2.40 -0.90 3.91
N VAL A 189 1.14 -0.57 3.60
CA VAL A 189 0.45 0.61 4.13
C VAL A 189 0.29 0.51 5.65
N MET A 190 -0.07 -0.66 6.19
CA MET A 190 -0.18 -0.86 7.64
C MET A 190 1.17 -0.63 8.35
N LEU A 191 2.24 -1.25 7.85
CA LEU A 191 3.58 -1.10 8.41
C LEU A 191 4.09 0.35 8.32
N THR A 192 3.86 1.01 7.20
CA THR A 192 4.22 2.42 7.00
C THR A 192 3.42 3.32 7.95
N LEU A 193 2.11 3.09 8.10
CA LEU A 193 1.27 3.86 9.01
C LEU A 193 1.74 3.76 10.47
N VAL A 194 2.09 2.56 10.93
CA VAL A 194 2.65 2.34 12.27
C VAL A 194 3.94 3.14 12.46
N SER A 195 4.84 3.07 11.46
CA SER A 195 6.11 3.79 11.49
C SER A 195 5.93 5.31 11.45
N ASP A 196 5.01 5.81 10.62
CA ASP A 196 4.75 7.25 10.48
C ASP A 196 4.12 7.83 11.75
N VAL A 197 3.20 7.11 12.40
CA VAL A 197 2.62 7.52 13.69
C VAL A 197 3.71 7.56 14.76
N ALA A 198 4.58 6.56 14.84
CA ALA A 198 5.67 6.54 15.79
C ALA A 198 6.68 7.66 15.54
N THR A 199 7.08 7.88 14.29
CA THR A 199 7.96 8.98 13.88
C THR A 199 7.36 10.34 14.23
N GLY A 200 6.09 10.53 13.90
CA GLY A 200 5.38 11.78 14.22
C GLY A 200 5.25 12.02 15.72
N TYR A 201 5.02 10.97 16.50
CA TYR A 201 4.93 11.06 17.95
C TYR A 201 6.28 11.37 18.62
N PHE A 202 7.37 10.71 18.22
CA PHE A 202 8.70 11.01 18.75
C PHE A 202 9.19 12.42 18.34
N ARG A 203 8.80 12.88 17.15
CA ARG A 203 9.03 14.28 16.74
C ARG A 203 8.26 15.27 17.62
N LEU A 204 7.03 14.93 18.01
CA LEU A 204 6.24 15.74 18.92
C LEU A 204 6.87 15.84 20.31
N LEU A 205 7.36 14.71 20.86
CA LEU A 205 8.06 14.69 22.15
C LEU A 205 9.37 15.49 22.12
N GLU A 206 10.10 15.45 20.99
CA GLU A 206 11.31 16.26 20.80
C GLU A 206 10.96 17.76 20.81
N LEU A 207 9.92 18.19 20.05
CA LEU A 207 9.50 19.58 20.02
C LEU A 207 9.06 20.09 21.40
N ASP A 208 8.40 19.24 22.21
CA ASP A 208 8.07 19.56 23.59
C ASP A 208 9.35 19.76 24.43
N ARG A 209 10.39 18.94 24.22
CA ARG A 209 11.67 19.09 24.90
C ARG A 209 12.41 20.34 24.46
N GLU A 210 12.48 20.64 23.17
CA GLU A 210 13.04 21.89 22.64
C GLU A 210 12.32 23.12 23.20
N LEU A 211 10.97 23.05 23.31
CA LEU A 211 10.20 24.13 23.92
C LEU A 211 10.54 24.34 25.39
N ALA A 212 10.74 23.28 26.16
CA ALA A 212 11.16 23.37 27.55
C ALA A 212 12.56 24.02 27.67
N ILE A 213 13.53 23.61 26.85
CA ILE A 213 14.87 24.18 26.78
C ILE A 213 14.78 25.68 26.41
N ALA A 214 13.98 26.06 25.39
CA ALA A 214 13.80 27.44 24.97
C ALA A 214 13.15 28.31 26.07
N GLN A 215 12.23 27.76 26.85
CA GLN A 215 11.61 28.48 27.98
C GLN A 215 12.61 28.70 29.11
N ASP A 216 13.42 27.72 29.46
CA ASP A 216 14.50 27.84 30.44
C ASP A 216 15.54 28.87 30.00
N SER A 217 15.95 28.80 28.73
CA SER A 217 16.84 29.76 28.10
C SER A 217 16.29 31.20 28.15
N SER A 218 15.01 31.37 27.79
CA SER A 218 14.32 32.64 27.82
C SER A 218 14.27 33.24 29.24
N LYS A 219 14.06 32.41 30.25
CA LYS A 219 14.09 32.82 31.65
C LYS A 219 15.48 33.34 32.05
N THR A 220 16.54 32.62 31.70
CA THR A 220 17.92 33.00 31.95
C THR A 220 18.27 34.33 31.27
N TYR A 221 17.91 34.52 30.00
CA TYR A 221 18.16 35.77 29.30
C TYR A 221 17.33 36.94 29.88
N LYS A 222 16.15 36.68 30.39
CA LYS A 222 15.33 37.71 31.06
C LYS A 222 15.99 38.14 32.38
N GLU A 223 16.42 37.22 33.23
CA GLU A 223 17.12 37.54 34.45
C GLU A 223 18.42 38.34 34.20
N THR A 224 19.10 38.03 33.13
CA THR A 224 20.27 38.73 32.66
C THR A 224 19.96 40.13 32.19
N LEU A 225 18.94 40.31 31.37
CA LEU A 225 18.46 41.62 30.91
C LEU A 225 18.09 42.55 32.10
N ASP A 226 17.38 41.99 33.07
CA ASP A 226 16.94 42.76 34.24
C ASP A 226 18.14 43.20 35.08
N LEU A 227 19.16 42.32 35.27
CA LEU A 227 20.40 42.65 35.94
C LEU A 227 21.13 43.83 35.25
N PHE A 228 21.31 43.77 33.91
CA PHE A 228 22.03 44.84 33.20
C PHE A 228 21.23 46.14 33.12
N THR A 229 19.92 46.07 33.01
CA THR A 229 19.04 47.23 33.05
C THR A 229 19.19 47.99 34.39
N GLN A 230 19.20 47.26 35.52
CA GLN A 230 19.45 47.84 36.85
C GLN A 230 20.87 48.46 36.97
N ARG A 231 21.91 47.74 36.54
CA ARG A 231 23.30 48.27 36.59
C ARG A 231 23.50 49.51 35.74
N PHE A 232 22.86 49.59 34.56
CA PHE A 232 22.89 50.77 33.71
C PHE A 232 22.15 51.94 34.37
N GLN A 233 20.96 51.71 34.95
CA GLN A 233 20.21 52.73 35.67
C GLN A 233 21.00 53.32 36.86
N PHE A 234 21.82 52.50 37.55
CA PHE A 234 22.69 52.95 38.62
C PHE A 234 24.04 53.49 38.12
N GLY A 235 24.25 53.68 36.82
CA GLY A 235 25.47 54.24 36.23
C GLY A 235 26.70 53.32 36.38
N ARG A 236 26.48 52.01 36.61
CA ARG A 236 27.57 51.05 36.83
C ARG A 236 28.02 50.35 35.57
N ASP A 237 27.22 50.36 34.52
CA ASP A 237 27.50 49.74 33.21
C ASP A 237 27.08 50.68 32.05
N SER A 238 27.64 50.42 30.86
CA SER A 238 27.23 51.11 29.63
C SER A 238 25.91 50.49 29.06
N LYS A 239 25.32 51.11 28.06
CA LYS A 239 24.08 50.64 27.42
C LYS A 239 24.29 49.35 26.58
N LEU A 240 25.50 49.10 26.10
CA LEU A 240 25.79 47.99 25.19
C LEU A 240 25.44 46.61 25.75
N PRO A 241 25.76 46.22 27.02
CA PRO A 241 25.32 44.98 27.64
C PRO A 241 23.80 44.83 27.68
N VAL A 242 23.06 45.94 27.95
CA VAL A 242 21.58 45.94 27.98
C VAL A 242 21.01 45.59 26.60
N GLU A 243 21.47 46.23 25.54
CA GLU A 243 21.01 45.99 24.19
C GLU A 243 21.34 44.57 23.70
N ARG A 244 22.47 44.02 24.06
CA ARG A 244 22.86 42.61 23.77
C ARG A 244 21.95 41.59 24.50
N ALA A 245 21.69 41.83 25.79
CA ALA A 245 20.83 40.99 26.58
C ALA A 245 19.37 41.05 26.09
N GLN A 246 18.92 42.26 25.68
CA GLN A 246 17.59 42.44 25.06
C GLN A 246 17.49 41.63 23.77
N ALA A 247 18.49 41.71 22.88
CA ALA A 247 18.50 40.95 21.63
C ALA A 247 18.45 39.44 21.85
N ALA A 248 19.20 38.92 22.84
CA ALA A 248 19.18 37.50 23.20
C ALA A 248 17.83 37.06 23.74
N TYR A 249 17.22 37.86 24.62
CA TYR A 249 15.88 37.60 25.16
C TYR A 249 14.82 37.64 24.06
N ASP A 250 14.78 38.66 23.19
CA ASP A 250 13.82 38.74 22.10
C ASP A 250 13.96 37.57 21.09
N SER A 251 15.20 37.16 20.82
CA SER A 251 15.48 35.97 20.01
C SER A 251 14.88 34.70 20.62
N SER A 252 15.01 34.53 21.97
CA SER A 252 14.43 33.38 22.67
C SER A 252 12.90 33.35 22.62
N ILE A 253 12.27 34.50 22.75
CA ILE A 253 10.81 34.65 22.63
C ILE A 253 10.34 34.31 21.20
N ALA A 254 11.08 34.78 20.18
CA ALA A 254 10.78 34.41 18.79
C ALA A 254 10.89 32.88 18.55
N ASN A 255 11.91 32.24 19.13
CA ASN A 255 12.07 30.78 19.05
C ASN A 255 10.93 30.02 19.73
N ILE A 256 10.51 30.43 20.94
CA ILE A 256 9.34 29.87 21.65
C ILE A 256 8.08 29.93 20.77
N ALA A 257 7.83 31.05 20.09
CA ALA A 257 6.69 31.21 19.21
C ALA A 257 6.77 30.27 17.99
N ALA A 258 7.98 30.05 17.45
CA ALA A 258 8.21 29.12 16.36
C ALA A 258 7.98 27.66 16.79
N LEU A 259 8.48 27.26 17.96
CA LEU A 259 8.30 25.90 18.51
C LEU A 259 6.84 25.61 18.84
N ARG A 260 6.10 26.53 19.43
CA ARG A 260 4.65 26.39 19.66
C ARG A 260 3.89 26.15 18.36
N ARG A 261 4.24 26.87 17.30
CA ARG A 261 3.63 26.66 15.97
C ARG A 261 4.00 25.27 15.43
N ALA A 262 5.26 24.85 15.56
CA ALA A 262 5.71 23.53 15.10
C ALA A 262 5.00 22.37 15.84
N ILE A 263 4.77 22.51 17.15
CA ILE A 263 4.01 21.56 17.97
C ILE A 263 2.59 21.40 17.42
N VAL A 264 1.86 22.49 17.24
CA VAL A 264 0.48 22.42 16.71
C VAL A 264 0.45 21.85 15.30
N GLN A 265 1.42 22.19 14.45
CA GLN A 265 1.53 21.60 13.11
C GLN A 265 1.78 20.10 13.16
N GLN A 266 2.62 19.64 14.09
CA GLN A 266 2.90 18.22 14.28
C GLN A 266 1.68 17.45 14.82
N GLU A 267 0.93 18.04 15.75
CA GLU A 267 -0.35 17.49 16.24
C GLU A 267 -1.38 17.37 15.12
N ASN A 268 -1.46 18.38 14.27
CA ASN A 268 -2.34 18.37 13.10
C ASN A 268 -1.94 17.23 12.11
N ALA A 269 -0.64 17.05 11.86
CA ALA A 269 -0.14 15.97 11.01
C ALA A 269 -0.47 14.58 11.59
N LEU A 270 -0.27 14.39 12.89
CA LEU A 270 -0.67 13.18 13.60
C LEU A 270 -2.18 12.95 13.54
N SER A 271 -2.99 14.00 13.70
CA SER A 271 -4.46 13.90 13.59
C SER A 271 -4.89 13.35 12.21
N ILE A 272 -4.22 13.74 11.13
CA ILE A 272 -4.48 13.20 9.78
C ILE A 272 -4.15 11.71 9.73
N LEU A 273 -3.01 11.29 10.29
CA LEU A 273 -2.66 9.86 10.36
C LEU A 273 -3.68 9.05 11.17
N LEU A 274 -4.22 9.65 12.24
CA LEU A 274 -5.29 9.04 13.05
C LEU A 274 -6.67 9.04 12.35
N GLY A 275 -6.82 9.71 11.20
CA GLY A 275 -8.09 9.82 10.49
C GLY A 275 -9.13 10.68 11.24
N VAL A 276 -8.69 11.67 11.99
CA VAL A 276 -9.54 12.60 12.77
C VAL A 276 -9.25 14.05 12.42
N TYR A 277 -10.18 14.93 12.77
CA TYR A 277 -9.93 16.38 12.65
C TYR A 277 -8.76 16.80 13.55
N PRO A 278 -8.03 17.88 13.18
CA PRO A 278 -6.96 18.46 13.99
C PRO A 278 -7.38 18.64 15.45
N LYS A 279 -6.59 18.08 16.36
CA LYS A 279 -6.81 18.11 17.81
C LYS A 279 -5.48 18.03 18.55
N ASP A 280 -5.48 18.42 19.81
CA ASP A 280 -4.35 18.20 20.70
C ASP A 280 -4.09 16.70 20.88
N ILE A 281 -2.82 16.33 20.88
CA ILE A 281 -2.36 14.94 21.10
C ILE A 281 -1.79 14.83 22.50
N GLU A 282 -2.37 13.95 23.31
CA GLU A 282 -1.89 13.66 24.64
C GLU A 282 -0.52 12.96 24.61
N ARG A 283 0.40 13.35 25.51
CA ARG A 283 1.74 12.77 25.68
C ARG A 283 1.71 11.65 26.70
N GLY A 284 2.53 10.64 26.47
CA GLY A 284 2.77 9.55 27.42
C GLY A 284 4.12 9.75 28.14
N ILE A 285 5.05 8.85 27.83
CA ILE A 285 6.41 8.88 28.41
C ILE A 285 7.22 10.00 27.75
N GLU A 286 7.94 10.77 28.56
CA GLU A 286 8.84 11.82 28.05
C GLU A 286 9.95 11.24 27.13
N LEU A 287 10.45 12.05 26.19
CA LEU A 287 11.48 11.66 25.24
C LEU A 287 12.70 11.03 25.95
N THR A 288 13.13 11.62 27.06
CA THR A 288 14.31 11.20 27.82
C THR A 288 14.18 9.83 28.49
N LEU A 289 12.96 9.38 28.71
CA LEU A 289 12.62 8.11 29.37
C LEU A 289 12.18 7.02 28.39
N GLN A 290 12.06 7.37 27.08
CA GLN A 290 11.72 6.41 26.05
C GLN A 290 12.80 5.35 25.90
N SER A 291 12.39 4.10 25.72
CA SER A 291 13.29 2.97 25.48
C SER A 291 12.74 2.05 24.41
N MET A 292 13.61 1.58 23.56
CA MET A 292 13.29 0.61 22.50
C MET A 292 13.99 -0.73 22.79
N PRO A 293 13.41 -1.85 22.36
CA PRO A 293 14.04 -3.14 22.50
C PRO A 293 15.32 -3.24 21.64
N ASN A 294 16.37 -3.81 22.20
CA ASN A 294 17.50 -4.30 21.41
C ASN A 294 17.16 -5.72 20.94
N ALA A 295 17.15 -5.92 19.65
CA ALA A 295 16.88 -7.24 19.08
C ALA A 295 17.77 -7.46 17.84
N PRO A 296 18.10 -8.71 17.53
CA PRO A 296 18.94 -9.07 16.38
C PRO A 296 18.24 -8.71 15.07
N VAL A 297 19.05 -8.52 14.03
CA VAL A 297 18.58 -8.09 12.70
C VAL A 297 17.88 -9.22 11.94
N GLY A 298 18.23 -10.47 12.22
CA GLY A 298 17.74 -11.63 11.48
C GLY A 298 18.64 -12.01 10.29
N LEU A 299 18.15 -12.96 9.48
CA LEU A 299 18.85 -13.45 8.29
C LEU A 299 18.54 -12.57 7.07
N THR A 300 19.54 -12.35 6.23
CA THR A 300 19.41 -11.56 4.99
C THR A 300 18.37 -12.14 4.04
N THR A 301 18.28 -13.48 3.95
CA THR A 301 17.33 -14.19 3.10
C THR A 301 15.87 -14.03 3.51
N ASP A 302 15.60 -13.71 4.78
CA ASP A 302 14.26 -13.56 5.32
C ASP A 302 13.56 -12.30 4.78
N LEU A 303 14.30 -11.25 4.43
CA LEU A 303 13.75 -10.03 3.81
C LEU A 303 12.87 -10.35 2.60
N LEU A 304 13.29 -11.30 1.76
CA LEU A 304 12.57 -11.69 0.55
C LEU A 304 11.18 -12.29 0.80
N ARG A 305 10.90 -12.70 2.05
CA ARG A 305 9.64 -13.32 2.46
C ARG A 305 8.83 -12.47 3.45
N ARG A 306 9.47 -11.47 4.06
CA ARG A 306 8.89 -10.67 5.14
C ARG A 306 8.45 -9.29 4.67
N ARG A 307 9.17 -8.70 3.71
CA ARG A 307 8.87 -7.34 3.24
C ARG A 307 7.71 -7.32 2.24
N PRO A 308 6.66 -6.54 2.55
CA PRO A 308 5.48 -6.46 1.69
C PRO A 308 5.77 -5.88 0.29
N ASP A 309 6.70 -4.94 0.16
CA ASP A 309 7.08 -4.32 -1.12
C ASP A 309 7.81 -5.31 -2.04
N ILE A 310 8.67 -6.19 -1.49
CA ILE A 310 9.33 -7.25 -2.26
C ILE A 310 8.29 -8.29 -2.70
N MET A 311 7.38 -8.69 -1.80
CA MET A 311 6.31 -9.63 -2.12
C MET A 311 5.36 -9.07 -3.19
N GLN A 312 4.98 -7.81 -3.08
CA GLN A 312 4.18 -7.10 -4.10
C GLN A 312 4.88 -7.08 -5.46
N ALA A 313 6.18 -6.77 -5.50
CA ALA A 313 6.94 -6.74 -6.74
C ALA A 313 7.04 -8.14 -7.39
N GLU A 314 7.19 -9.20 -6.57
CA GLU A 314 7.15 -10.59 -7.05
C GLU A 314 5.78 -10.95 -7.63
N GLN A 315 4.68 -10.62 -6.95
CA GLN A 315 3.33 -10.86 -7.47
C GLN A 315 3.07 -10.10 -8.78
N THR A 316 3.56 -8.88 -8.91
CA THR A 316 3.49 -8.11 -10.16
C THR A 316 4.24 -8.82 -11.29
N MET A 317 5.40 -9.40 -11.02
CA MET A 317 6.19 -10.18 -11.98
C MET A 317 5.47 -11.48 -12.37
N ILE A 318 4.83 -12.18 -11.42
CA ILE A 318 3.99 -13.38 -11.69
C ILE A 318 2.85 -13.01 -12.63
N GLY A 319 2.13 -11.92 -12.35
CA GLY A 319 1.04 -11.42 -13.20
C GLY A 319 1.51 -11.09 -14.62
N ALA A 320 2.64 -10.39 -14.74
CA ALA A 320 3.23 -10.06 -16.04
C ALA A 320 3.65 -11.30 -16.84
N ASN A 321 4.17 -12.34 -16.18
CA ASN A 321 4.48 -13.62 -16.83
C ASN A 321 3.21 -14.33 -17.34
N ALA A 322 2.13 -14.32 -16.57
CA ALA A 322 0.85 -14.90 -16.97
C ALA A 322 0.26 -14.17 -18.20
N GLU A 323 0.41 -12.84 -18.29
CA GLU A 323 -0.02 -12.05 -19.45
C GLU A 323 0.76 -12.38 -20.73
N ILE A 324 2.03 -12.83 -20.64
CA ILE A 324 2.73 -13.42 -21.79
C ILE A 324 1.99 -14.66 -22.29
N GLY A 325 1.52 -15.51 -21.37
CA GLY A 325 0.72 -16.69 -21.70
C GLY A 325 -0.58 -16.32 -22.41
N VAL A 326 -1.29 -15.27 -21.98
CA VAL A 326 -2.47 -14.73 -22.66
C VAL A 326 -2.11 -14.26 -24.08
N ALA A 327 -1.01 -13.52 -24.23
CA ALA A 327 -0.56 -13.05 -25.54
C ALA A 327 -0.24 -14.21 -26.50
N VAL A 328 0.43 -15.25 -26.01
CA VAL A 328 0.71 -16.49 -26.77
C VAL A 328 -0.58 -17.20 -27.14
N ALA A 329 -1.53 -17.34 -26.21
CA ALA A 329 -2.81 -18.01 -26.46
C ALA A 329 -3.64 -17.30 -27.55
N ASN A 330 -3.48 -16.00 -27.73
CA ASN A 330 -4.18 -15.24 -28.77
C ASN A 330 -3.71 -15.54 -30.22
N PHE A 331 -2.59 -16.25 -30.41
CA PHE A 331 -2.18 -16.77 -31.72
C PHE A 331 -2.98 -17.99 -32.15
N PHE A 332 -3.59 -18.70 -31.19
CA PHE A 332 -4.33 -19.92 -31.45
C PHE A 332 -5.81 -19.65 -31.67
N PRO A 333 -6.49 -20.52 -32.46
CA PRO A 333 -7.91 -20.36 -32.69
C PRO A 333 -8.72 -20.63 -31.43
N ARG A 334 -9.79 -19.83 -31.25
CA ARG A 334 -10.74 -19.98 -30.15
C ARG A 334 -11.80 -21.03 -30.54
N ILE A 335 -12.14 -21.87 -29.59
CA ILE A 335 -13.19 -22.86 -29.72
C ILE A 335 -14.40 -22.36 -28.95
N GLY A 336 -15.45 -22.01 -29.65
CA GLY A 336 -16.68 -21.47 -29.07
C GLY A 336 -17.87 -22.41 -29.28
N LEU A 337 -18.73 -22.49 -28.28
CA LEU A 337 -20.07 -23.05 -28.38
C LEU A 337 -21.05 -21.90 -28.32
N THR A 338 -22.08 -21.95 -29.21
CA THR A 338 -23.15 -21.00 -29.24
C THR A 338 -24.49 -21.73 -29.22
N ALA A 339 -25.44 -21.19 -28.50
CA ALA A 339 -26.82 -21.65 -28.53
C ALA A 339 -27.77 -20.46 -28.67
N LEU A 340 -28.83 -20.64 -29.39
CA LEU A 340 -29.88 -19.67 -29.60
C LEU A 340 -31.22 -20.38 -29.51
N TYR A 341 -32.20 -19.76 -28.83
CA TYR A 341 -33.57 -20.22 -28.74
C TYR A 341 -34.51 -19.03 -28.65
N GLY A 342 -35.62 -19.08 -29.36
CA GLY A 342 -36.64 -18.04 -29.27
C GLY A 342 -37.67 -18.10 -30.39
N GLY A 343 -38.35 -16.98 -30.64
CA GLY A 343 -39.29 -16.83 -31.73
C GLY A 343 -38.96 -15.64 -32.63
N GLN A 344 -39.21 -15.80 -33.93
CA GLN A 344 -39.09 -14.75 -34.91
C GLN A 344 -40.28 -14.83 -35.89
N SER A 345 -41.04 -13.74 -36.01
CA SER A 345 -42.25 -13.68 -36.85
C SER A 345 -42.36 -12.34 -37.56
N PRO A 346 -43.02 -12.29 -38.76
CA PRO A 346 -43.40 -11.04 -39.39
C PRO A 346 -44.51 -10.28 -38.64
N ASN A 347 -45.23 -10.93 -37.72
CA ASN A 347 -46.28 -10.32 -36.89
C ASN A 347 -45.84 -10.35 -35.41
N ILE A 348 -45.97 -9.24 -34.73
CA ILE A 348 -45.59 -9.13 -33.33
C ILE A 348 -46.37 -10.07 -32.40
N GLY A 349 -47.63 -10.34 -32.70
CA GLY A 349 -48.49 -11.22 -31.91
C GLY A 349 -48.08 -12.69 -31.95
N ASP A 350 -47.34 -13.11 -32.97
CA ASP A 350 -47.02 -14.51 -33.25
C ASP A 350 -45.58 -14.89 -32.78
N VAL A 351 -44.83 -13.93 -32.23
CA VAL A 351 -43.41 -14.15 -31.82
C VAL A 351 -43.29 -15.29 -30.80
N PHE A 352 -44.30 -15.50 -29.97
CA PHE A 352 -44.29 -16.56 -28.95
C PHE A 352 -45.10 -17.80 -29.35
N ASP A 353 -45.62 -17.85 -30.60
CA ASP A 353 -46.27 -19.05 -31.12
C ASP A 353 -45.23 -20.11 -31.46
N SER A 354 -45.51 -21.35 -31.12
CA SER A 354 -44.59 -22.49 -31.33
C SER A 354 -44.21 -22.72 -32.79
N SER A 355 -45.10 -22.33 -33.73
CA SER A 355 -44.86 -22.39 -35.19
C SER A 355 -43.76 -21.44 -35.69
N PHE A 356 -43.46 -20.40 -34.93
CA PHE A 356 -42.39 -19.43 -35.20
C PHE A 356 -41.17 -19.60 -34.31
N SER A 357 -41.09 -20.71 -33.54
CA SER A 357 -39.91 -21.01 -32.71
C SER A 357 -38.70 -21.37 -33.57
N ILE A 358 -37.58 -20.81 -33.21
CA ILE A 358 -36.29 -21.11 -33.82
C ILE A 358 -35.29 -21.50 -32.76
N TRP A 359 -34.38 -22.39 -33.09
CA TRP A 359 -33.25 -22.75 -32.24
C TRP A 359 -32.01 -23.10 -33.08
N ASN A 360 -30.85 -22.85 -32.50
CA ASN A 360 -29.60 -23.24 -33.09
C ASN A 360 -28.63 -23.63 -31.98
N ILE A 361 -27.85 -24.68 -32.15
CA ILE A 361 -26.70 -25.04 -31.32
C ILE A 361 -25.55 -25.30 -32.29
N ALA A 362 -24.47 -24.56 -32.13
CA ALA A 362 -23.30 -24.65 -33.01
C ALA A 362 -22.01 -24.66 -32.22
N GLY A 363 -21.04 -25.46 -32.70
CA GLY A 363 -19.64 -25.34 -32.27
C GLY A 363 -18.83 -24.61 -33.35
N GLY A 364 -18.03 -23.67 -32.96
CA GLY A 364 -17.21 -22.87 -33.86
C GLY A 364 -15.71 -22.95 -33.51
N PHE A 365 -14.90 -22.86 -34.54
CA PHE A 365 -13.44 -22.81 -34.45
C PHE A 365 -12.99 -21.63 -35.32
N ALA A 366 -12.48 -20.57 -34.67
CA ALA A 366 -12.11 -19.33 -35.35
C ALA A 366 -10.78 -18.79 -34.82
N GLY A 367 -9.87 -18.44 -35.71
CA GLY A 367 -8.57 -17.91 -35.36
C GLY A 367 -8.05 -16.87 -36.35
N PRO A 368 -7.06 -16.07 -35.98
CA PRO A 368 -6.44 -15.09 -36.83
C PRO A 368 -5.53 -15.76 -37.87
N LEU A 369 -5.66 -15.36 -39.14
CA LEU A 369 -4.70 -15.75 -40.18
C LEU A 369 -3.68 -14.65 -40.41
N PHE A 370 -4.11 -13.39 -40.52
CA PHE A 370 -3.25 -12.24 -40.71
C PHE A 370 -3.82 -11.01 -40.03
N GLN A 371 -3.02 -10.36 -39.22
CA GLN A 371 -3.43 -9.17 -38.45
C GLN A 371 -2.35 -8.05 -38.49
N GLY A 372 -1.58 -7.96 -39.58
CA GLY A 372 -0.62 -6.89 -39.79
C GLY A 372 0.44 -6.76 -38.67
N GLY A 373 0.86 -7.88 -38.08
CA GLY A 373 1.85 -7.90 -36.98
C GLY A 373 1.29 -7.69 -35.58
N ARG A 374 0.02 -7.29 -35.39
CA ARG A 374 -0.57 -6.93 -34.11
C ARG A 374 -0.35 -7.95 -33.00
N LEU A 375 -0.50 -9.25 -33.27
CA LEU A 375 -0.30 -10.30 -32.26
C LEU A 375 1.16 -10.43 -31.87
N LEU A 376 2.06 -10.36 -32.82
CA LEU A 376 3.51 -10.44 -32.60
C LEU A 376 4.00 -9.26 -31.75
N GLU A 377 3.60 -8.07 -32.11
CA GLU A 377 3.96 -6.86 -31.33
C GLU A 377 3.32 -6.85 -29.95
N SER A 378 2.09 -7.37 -29.80
CA SER A 378 1.46 -7.55 -28.48
C SER A 378 2.27 -8.53 -27.60
N TYR A 379 2.76 -9.62 -28.17
CA TYR A 379 3.64 -10.57 -27.46
C TYR A 379 4.96 -9.90 -27.04
N TYR A 380 5.62 -9.18 -27.94
CA TYR A 380 6.87 -8.47 -27.61
C TYR A 380 6.65 -7.38 -26.55
N ALA A 381 5.51 -6.69 -26.59
CA ALA A 381 5.16 -5.71 -25.57
C ALA A 381 5.04 -6.35 -24.18
N GLN A 382 4.38 -7.50 -24.07
CA GLN A 382 4.26 -8.23 -22.79
C GLN A 382 5.63 -8.78 -22.33
N GLN A 383 6.46 -9.24 -23.24
CA GLN A 383 7.81 -9.70 -22.94
C GLN A 383 8.70 -8.56 -22.40
N ALA A 384 8.63 -7.38 -23.03
CA ALA A 384 9.32 -6.18 -22.55
C ALA A 384 8.78 -5.71 -21.19
N PHE A 385 7.46 -5.73 -20.99
CA PHE A 385 6.86 -5.41 -19.71
C PHE A 385 7.34 -6.35 -18.59
N TRP A 386 7.33 -7.67 -18.83
CA TRP A 386 7.84 -8.66 -17.89
C TRP A 386 9.32 -8.42 -17.55
N SER A 387 10.17 -8.12 -18.55
CA SER A 387 11.58 -7.76 -18.31
C SER A 387 11.71 -6.53 -17.41
N GLY A 388 10.84 -5.54 -17.58
CA GLY A 388 10.75 -4.37 -16.70
C GLY A 388 10.39 -4.72 -15.26
N THR A 389 9.42 -5.66 -15.06
CA THR A 389 9.04 -6.09 -13.71
C THR A 389 10.16 -6.86 -12.99
N ILE A 390 10.99 -7.63 -13.72
CA ILE A 390 12.20 -8.26 -13.16
C ILE A 390 13.18 -7.20 -12.66
N ALA A 391 13.42 -6.16 -13.45
CA ALA A 391 14.31 -5.06 -13.06
C ALA A 391 13.77 -4.34 -11.82
N GLN A 392 12.45 -4.08 -11.77
CA GLN A 392 11.79 -3.48 -10.61
C GLN A 392 11.92 -4.36 -9.36
N TYR A 393 11.69 -5.67 -9.47
CA TYR A 393 11.86 -6.61 -8.35
C TYR A 393 13.29 -6.56 -7.79
N LYS A 394 14.30 -6.61 -8.67
CA LYS A 394 15.71 -6.51 -8.26
C LYS A 394 16.02 -5.16 -7.60
N GLN A 395 15.51 -4.07 -8.16
CA GLN A 395 15.68 -2.73 -7.58
C GLN A 395 15.06 -2.63 -6.18
N THR A 396 13.87 -3.19 -5.97
CA THR A 396 13.20 -3.21 -4.65
C THR A 396 14.05 -3.97 -3.62
N ILE A 397 14.67 -5.10 -4.02
CA ILE A 397 15.59 -5.83 -3.16
C ILE A 397 16.80 -4.98 -2.78
N LEU A 398 17.43 -4.29 -3.75
CA LEU A 398 18.59 -3.43 -3.46
C LEU A 398 18.24 -2.30 -2.49
N VAL A 399 17.09 -1.65 -2.68
CA VAL A 399 16.59 -0.61 -1.76
C VAL A 399 16.34 -1.19 -0.37
N ALA A 400 15.77 -2.39 -0.27
CA ALA A 400 15.55 -3.04 1.01
C ALA A 400 16.86 -3.28 1.79
N PHE A 401 17.90 -3.76 1.10
CA PHE A 401 19.22 -3.94 1.71
C PHE A 401 19.87 -2.60 2.12
N GLN A 402 19.69 -1.57 1.31
CA GLN A 402 20.14 -0.22 1.64
C GLN A 402 19.47 0.28 2.93
N GLU A 403 18.14 0.22 3.02
CA GLU A 403 17.39 0.69 4.19
C GLU A 403 17.82 0.00 5.49
N VAL A 404 18.03 -1.33 5.46
CA VAL A 404 18.54 -2.07 6.62
C VAL A 404 19.96 -1.60 6.98
N SER A 405 20.85 -1.46 5.99
CA SER A 405 22.23 -1.03 6.23
C SER A 405 22.30 0.39 6.79
N ASP A 406 21.46 1.30 6.26
CA ASP A 406 21.39 2.70 6.73
C ASP A 406 20.85 2.77 8.17
N ALA A 407 19.83 1.99 8.51
CA ALA A 407 19.29 1.93 9.87
C ALA A 407 20.29 1.34 10.87
N LEU A 408 21.08 0.32 10.47
CA LEU A 408 22.10 -0.28 11.31
C LEU A 408 23.25 0.68 11.64
N ILE A 409 23.78 1.37 10.62
CA ILE A 409 24.85 2.34 10.86
C ILE A 409 24.36 3.53 11.68
N ALA A 410 23.10 3.95 11.48
CA ALA A 410 22.48 5.01 12.28
C ALA A 410 22.40 4.62 13.77
N GLN A 411 21.97 3.39 14.09
CA GLN A 411 21.91 2.91 15.47
C GLN A 411 23.28 2.98 16.17
N GLN A 412 24.36 2.62 15.48
CA GLN A 412 25.71 2.64 16.04
C GLN A 412 26.22 4.06 16.25
N THR A 413 26.17 4.87 15.20
CA THR A 413 26.78 6.20 15.20
C THR A 413 26.02 7.21 16.05
N LEU A 414 24.68 7.09 16.16
CA LEU A 414 23.87 7.96 16.99
C LEU A 414 24.10 7.74 18.50
N VAL A 415 24.52 6.54 18.92
CA VAL A 415 24.93 6.29 20.31
C VAL A 415 26.19 7.08 20.64
N ASP A 416 27.22 6.97 19.80
CA ASP A 416 28.47 7.68 19.98
C ASP A 416 28.29 9.21 19.92
N GLN A 417 27.47 9.67 18.97
CA GLN A 417 27.12 11.08 18.85
C GLN A 417 26.39 11.60 20.09
N ARG A 418 25.42 10.87 20.64
CA ARG A 418 24.74 11.28 21.89
C ARG A 418 25.68 11.36 23.07
N VAL A 419 26.63 10.41 23.22
CA VAL A 419 27.63 10.44 24.27
C VAL A 419 28.47 11.70 24.16
N ALA A 420 28.99 12.00 22.96
CA ALA A 420 29.83 13.18 22.74
C ALA A 420 29.06 14.49 23.01
N LEU A 421 27.81 14.61 22.52
CA LEU A 421 26.95 15.79 22.74
C LEU A 421 26.57 15.95 24.22
N THR A 422 26.34 14.85 24.95
CA THR A 422 26.04 14.89 26.39
C THR A 422 27.29 15.40 27.19
N HIS A 423 28.48 14.96 26.82
CA HIS A 423 29.71 15.48 27.38
C HIS A 423 29.91 16.98 27.06
N GLN A 424 29.61 17.40 25.84
CA GLN A 424 29.66 18.80 25.42
C GLN A 424 28.69 19.67 26.25
N VAL A 425 27.45 19.23 26.44
CA VAL A 425 26.48 19.94 27.29
C VAL A 425 26.98 20.05 28.72
N GLY A 426 27.56 18.98 29.29
CA GLY A 426 28.16 19.01 30.63
C GLY A 426 29.27 20.07 30.74
N ALA A 427 30.19 20.10 29.78
CA ALA A 427 31.28 21.08 29.75
C ALA A 427 30.78 22.53 29.56
N LEU A 428 29.77 22.73 28.72
CA LEU A 428 29.16 24.05 28.49
C LEU A 428 28.40 24.56 29.72
N ARG A 429 27.68 23.69 30.46
CA ARG A 429 27.03 24.06 31.73
C ARG A 429 28.09 24.54 32.77
N GLU A 430 29.15 23.78 32.91
CA GLU A 430 30.26 24.20 33.81
C GLU A 430 30.91 25.52 33.34
N SER A 431 31.04 25.71 32.02
CA SER A 431 31.54 26.96 31.44
C SER A 431 30.62 28.15 31.77
N VAL A 432 29.29 27.98 31.70
CA VAL A 432 28.31 29.02 32.12
C VAL A 432 28.48 29.34 33.59
N ASP A 433 28.54 28.31 34.45
CA ASP A 433 28.70 28.50 35.92
C ASP A 433 29.98 29.21 36.27
N LEU A 434 31.12 28.82 35.69
CA LEU A 434 32.43 29.43 35.93
C LEU A 434 32.50 30.84 35.36
N SER A 435 31.98 31.11 34.17
CA SER A 435 31.98 32.46 33.60
C SER A 435 31.12 33.41 34.43
N LEU A 436 29.96 32.96 34.93
CA LEU A 436 29.10 33.72 35.82
C LEU A 436 29.77 34.03 37.16
N LEU A 437 30.49 33.06 37.74
CA LEU A 437 31.31 33.25 38.98
C LEU A 437 32.40 34.30 38.79
N ARG A 438 33.18 34.22 37.68
CA ARG A 438 34.22 35.18 37.32
C ARG A 438 33.64 36.58 37.07
N TYR A 439 32.51 36.67 36.37
CA TYR A 439 31.80 37.93 36.15
C TYR A 439 31.36 38.58 37.48
N ARG A 440 30.71 37.83 38.37
CA ARG A 440 30.30 38.29 39.70
C ARG A 440 31.49 38.77 40.55
N ALA A 441 32.66 38.16 40.40
CA ALA A 441 33.93 38.53 41.06
C ALA A 441 34.62 39.76 40.37
N GLY A 442 34.06 40.32 39.31
CA GLY A 442 34.63 41.43 38.53
C GLY A 442 35.89 41.06 37.74
N ARG A 443 36.13 39.75 37.45
CA ARG A 443 37.30 39.21 36.78
C ARG A 443 37.06 38.80 35.32
N ALA A 444 35.84 38.93 34.82
CA ALA A 444 35.44 38.64 33.44
C ALA A 444 34.41 39.63 32.96
N SER A 445 34.33 39.81 31.64
CA SER A 445 33.23 40.54 31.02
C SER A 445 32.01 39.67 30.95
N TYR A 446 30.80 40.29 30.92
CA TYR A 446 29.57 39.52 30.69
C TYR A 446 29.54 38.82 29.31
N PHE A 447 30.32 39.31 28.36
CA PHE A 447 30.43 38.66 27.06
C PHE A 447 30.80 37.20 27.16
N GLU A 448 31.70 36.83 28.12
CA GLU A 448 32.06 35.44 28.36
C GLU A 448 30.86 34.59 28.84
N VAL A 449 29.99 35.16 29.67
CA VAL A 449 28.74 34.48 30.12
C VAL A 449 27.78 34.28 28.98
N LEU A 450 27.50 35.38 28.25
CA LEU A 450 26.57 35.34 27.13
C LEU A 450 27.01 34.35 26.02
N GLU A 451 28.31 34.33 25.72
CA GLU A 451 28.88 33.38 24.75
C GLU A 451 28.68 31.93 25.21
N ALA A 452 28.95 31.63 26.47
CA ALA A 452 28.75 30.30 27.03
C ALA A 452 27.28 29.86 27.00
N GLU A 453 26.36 30.76 27.37
CA GLU A 453 24.91 30.52 27.28
C GLU A 453 24.42 30.30 25.82
N GLN A 454 24.91 31.10 24.87
CA GLN A 454 24.58 30.97 23.45
C GLN A 454 25.06 29.66 22.82
N LEU A 455 26.11 29.04 23.38
CA LEU A 455 26.59 27.73 22.96
C LEU A 455 25.86 26.57 23.66
N LEU A 456 25.39 26.77 24.89
CA LEU A 456 24.76 25.74 25.70
C LEU A 456 23.39 25.29 25.12
N PHE A 457 22.51 26.25 24.83
CA PHE A 457 21.13 25.91 24.44
C PHE A 457 21.05 25.13 23.12
N PRO A 458 21.77 25.49 22.03
CA PRO A 458 21.81 24.67 20.81
C PRO A 458 22.42 23.28 21.03
N ALA A 459 23.36 23.14 21.99
CA ALA A 459 23.93 21.85 22.34
C ALA A 459 22.89 20.95 23.06
N GLU A 460 22.04 21.53 23.93
CA GLU A 460 20.93 20.80 24.56
C GLU A 460 19.88 20.38 23.54
N ASP A 461 19.53 21.23 22.58
CA ASP A 461 18.63 20.89 21.47
C ASP A 461 19.23 19.73 20.62
N ALA A 462 20.55 19.78 20.34
CA ALA A 462 21.24 18.72 19.60
C ALA A 462 21.19 17.36 20.33
N VAL A 463 21.24 17.35 21.66
CA VAL A 463 21.03 16.12 22.46
C VAL A 463 19.61 15.60 22.30
N ALA A 464 18.58 16.47 22.39
CA ALA A 464 17.18 16.08 22.22
C ALA A 464 16.92 15.52 20.82
N GLN A 465 17.43 16.18 19.78
CA GLN A 465 17.34 15.73 18.38
C GLN A 465 18.01 14.37 18.18
N THR A 466 19.23 14.20 18.69
CA THR A 466 19.96 12.92 18.59
C THR A 466 19.21 11.79 19.31
N GLN A 467 18.58 12.09 20.44
CA GLN A 467 17.78 11.10 21.18
C GLN A 467 16.53 10.68 20.40
N ARG A 468 15.83 11.63 19.75
CA ARG A 468 14.76 11.31 18.82
C ARG A 468 15.30 10.44 17.67
N ASP A 469 16.41 10.82 17.04
CA ASP A 469 16.99 10.10 15.90
C ASP A 469 17.37 8.67 16.26
N GLN A 470 17.82 8.41 17.48
CA GLN A 470 18.04 7.05 17.98
C GLN A 470 16.76 6.23 18.01
N LEU A 471 15.64 6.81 18.46
CA LEU A 471 14.34 6.13 18.47
C LEU A 471 13.86 5.87 17.03
N LEU A 472 14.03 6.86 16.13
CA LEU A 472 13.65 6.73 14.72
C LEU A 472 14.50 5.66 14.01
N ALA A 473 15.81 5.58 14.26
CA ALA A 473 16.65 4.55 13.65
C ALA A 473 16.20 3.12 14.00
N VAL A 474 15.63 2.92 15.20
CA VAL A 474 15.06 1.62 15.58
C VAL A 474 13.70 1.38 14.91
N VAL A 475 12.85 2.42 14.75
CA VAL A 475 11.59 2.34 14.00
C VAL A 475 11.87 2.03 12.53
N ASP A 476 12.86 2.71 11.93
CA ASP A 476 13.26 2.51 10.54
C ASP A 476 13.81 1.10 10.33
N LEU A 477 14.60 0.58 11.26
CA LEU A 477 15.08 -0.80 11.21
C LEU A 477 13.90 -1.80 11.28
N TYR A 478 12.94 -1.58 12.18
CA TYR A 478 11.75 -2.42 12.28
C TYR A 478 10.95 -2.44 10.96
N LYS A 479 10.76 -1.27 10.35
CA LYS A 479 10.11 -1.12 9.03
C LYS A 479 10.93 -1.80 7.93
N ALA A 480 12.23 -1.56 7.87
CA ALA A 480 13.13 -2.10 6.86
C ALA A 480 13.22 -3.64 6.90
N LEU A 481 13.09 -4.23 8.07
CA LEU A 481 13.05 -5.69 8.26
C LEU A 481 11.66 -6.32 7.97
N GLY A 482 10.64 -5.53 7.68
CA GLY A 482 9.28 -5.99 7.45
C GLY A 482 8.55 -6.35 8.75
N GLY A 483 8.62 -5.50 9.77
CA GLY A 483 8.04 -5.74 11.10
C GLY A 483 6.56 -6.13 11.07
N GLY A 484 6.17 -7.07 11.94
CA GLY A 484 4.80 -7.57 12.04
C GLY A 484 4.37 -8.48 10.88
N TRP A 485 5.31 -9.01 10.11
CA TRP A 485 5.07 -9.89 8.95
C TRP A 485 4.25 -11.14 9.28
N ASN A 486 4.37 -11.64 10.50
CA ASN A 486 3.73 -12.85 11.03
C ASN A 486 2.36 -12.61 11.65
N LEU A 487 1.90 -11.35 11.71
CA LEU A 487 0.61 -11.01 12.29
C LEU A 487 -0.53 -11.25 11.29
N SER A 488 -1.60 -11.87 11.76
CA SER A 488 -2.87 -11.92 11.03
C SER A 488 -3.57 -10.56 11.05
N ASP A 489 -4.50 -10.33 10.13
CA ASP A 489 -5.29 -9.09 10.06
C ASP A 489 -6.07 -8.79 11.35
N ALA A 490 -6.52 -9.85 12.07
CA ALA A 490 -7.18 -9.71 13.34
C ALA A 490 -6.23 -9.23 14.45
N GLU A 491 -5.00 -9.73 14.46
CA GLU A 491 -3.97 -9.33 15.42
C GLU A 491 -3.49 -7.90 15.21
N TRP A 492 -3.37 -7.45 13.95
CA TRP A 492 -3.02 -6.07 13.66
C TRP A 492 -4.01 -5.08 14.27
N ASN A 493 -5.30 -5.40 14.25
CA ASN A 493 -6.38 -4.50 14.69
C ASN A 493 -6.74 -4.65 16.18
N HIS A 494 -6.38 -5.75 16.82
CA HIS A 494 -6.72 -6.05 18.21
C HIS A 494 -5.49 -6.61 18.94
N PRO A 495 -4.56 -5.74 19.40
CA PRO A 495 -3.44 -6.17 20.23
C PRO A 495 -3.97 -6.84 21.51
N LYS A 496 -3.47 -8.04 21.81
CA LYS A 496 -3.82 -8.81 23.01
C LYS A 496 -3.19 -8.20 24.25
#